data_63c0be65d85ac365b5b9bede90eb9a5c
#
_entry.id   63c0be65d85ac365b5b9bede90eb9a5c
#
_cell.length_a   1.000
_cell.length_b   1.000
_cell.length_c   1.000
_cell.angle_alpha   90.00
_cell.angle_beta   90.00
_cell.angle_gamma   90.00
#
_symmetry.space_group_name_H-M   'P 1'
#
loop_
_entity.id
_entity.type
_entity.pdbx_description
1 polymer ?
#
loop_
_entity_poly.entity_id
_entity_poly.type
_entity_poly.pdbx_seq_one_letter_code
_entity_poly.pdbx_strand_id
1 'polypeptide(L)'
;MIRQRFSIACPAILVGVTVAAVIGTTGDMMAQVLKDVQTPDTPLVLKAQGSFFVGGEKVEQTQGELGNLGPGGHIAVNQMYVRYMVPQGGDGNLPVVMVHGATLTGKSWETTPDGRMGWDEYFVRKGHPVYIPDQVGRGRSGFNQAVFNNVRAGSTPPANQPVWLRFSDEGAWPNFRFGPQAGAAYPDNQFPVSAVDELAKQGVPDVSFGGVPTPNPTLKALSDLASQLNGAVLMGHSQSGSFPLEAALINPAATKGLVLVEPGSCPARYTPEQIATLAKVPILVVFGDHRDTATGIPTLPSWQNRFEACQALIGRIRSAGGQADMLNPPDRGIRGNSHMIMQDKNNLQIADLILQWIDEQVSKRKAAK
;
A
#
# COMPACT_ATOMS: atom_id res chain seq x y z
N MET A 1 23.48 87.54 -7.57
CA MET A 1 22.62 86.52 -6.91
C MET A 1 22.96 85.18 -7.52
N ILE A 2 23.77 84.41 -6.77
CA ILE A 2 24.27 83.07 -7.20
C ILE A 2 23.35 82.05 -6.62
N ARG A 3 22.69 81.21 -7.48
CA ARG A 3 21.91 80.03 -7.02
C ARG A 3 22.83 78.79 -6.98
N GLN A 4 23.14 78.33 -5.78
CA GLN A 4 23.77 77.01 -5.57
C GLN A 4 22.73 75.93 -5.73
N ARG A 5 22.98 74.93 -6.60
CA ARG A 5 22.26 73.69 -6.69
C ARG A 5 22.98 72.64 -5.83
N PHE A 6 22.32 72.17 -4.78
CA PHE A 6 22.78 71.02 -4.06
C PHE A 6 22.33 69.75 -4.80
N SER A 7 23.27 68.90 -5.18
CA SER A 7 23.04 67.61 -5.77
C SER A 7 23.19 66.57 -4.62
N ILE A 8 22.11 65.94 -4.25
CA ILE A 8 22.12 64.82 -3.26
C ILE A 8 22.32 63.53 -4.04
N ALA A 9 23.50 62.91 -3.92
CA ALA A 9 23.80 61.60 -4.45
C ALA A 9 23.31 60.55 -3.43
N CYS A 10 22.35 59.73 -3.82
CA CYS A 10 21.89 58.58 -3.05
C CYS A 10 22.81 57.39 -3.38
N PRO A 11 23.42 56.73 -2.40
CA PRO A 11 24.19 55.52 -2.68
C PRO A 11 23.21 54.31 -2.90
N ALA A 12 23.29 53.73 -4.08
CA ALA A 12 22.61 52.44 -4.35
C ALA A 12 23.34 51.31 -3.61
N ILE A 13 22.68 50.76 -2.61
CA ILE A 13 23.13 49.53 -1.94
C ILE A 13 22.75 48.35 -2.84
N LEU A 14 23.74 47.78 -3.51
CA LEU A 14 23.60 46.49 -4.21
C LEU A 14 23.60 45.39 -3.16
N VAL A 15 22.41 44.85 -2.82
CA VAL A 15 22.30 43.62 -2.06
C VAL A 15 22.51 42.44 -3.02
N GLY A 16 23.72 41.92 -3.02
CA GLY A 16 24.04 40.68 -3.74
C GLY A 16 23.40 39.50 -3.03
N VAL A 17 22.31 38.97 -3.61
CA VAL A 17 21.75 37.64 -3.17
C VAL A 17 22.61 36.55 -3.76
N THR A 18 23.51 36.00 -2.96
CA THR A 18 24.25 34.79 -3.31
C THR A 18 23.30 33.60 -3.17
N VAL A 19 22.74 33.13 -4.26
CA VAL A 19 22.06 31.85 -4.32
C VAL A 19 23.14 30.77 -4.26
N ALA A 20 23.36 30.19 -3.09
CA ALA A 20 24.17 28.98 -2.95
C ALA A 20 23.39 27.84 -3.62
N ALA A 21 23.80 27.45 -4.81
CA ALA A 21 23.32 26.19 -5.40
C ALA A 21 23.86 25.04 -4.53
N VAL A 22 23.00 24.42 -3.76
CA VAL A 22 23.29 23.14 -3.13
C VAL A 22 23.32 22.12 -4.26
N ILE A 23 24.51 21.85 -4.78
CA ILE A 23 24.74 20.71 -5.67
C ILE A 23 24.66 19.48 -4.77
N GLY A 24 23.46 18.92 -4.63
CA GLY A 24 23.29 17.59 -4.04
C GLY A 24 24.09 16.61 -4.89
N THR A 25 25.01 15.89 -4.25
CA THR A 25 25.68 14.77 -4.90
C THR A 25 24.59 13.73 -5.24
N THR A 26 24.29 13.59 -6.52
CA THR A 26 23.46 12.47 -7.02
C THR A 26 24.31 11.21 -6.85
N GLY A 27 24.00 10.40 -5.83
CA GLY A 27 24.54 9.05 -5.74
C GLY A 27 24.02 8.24 -6.92
N ASP A 28 24.88 7.54 -7.64
CA ASP A 28 24.46 6.60 -8.67
C ASP A 28 23.69 5.44 -8.02
N MET A 29 22.39 5.34 -8.33
CA MET A 29 21.58 4.19 -7.92
C MET A 29 22.02 2.97 -8.74
N MET A 30 22.38 1.89 -8.05
CA MET A 30 22.59 0.60 -8.69
C MET A 30 21.27 0.13 -9.28
N ALA A 31 21.18 0.06 -10.61
CA ALA A 31 19.97 -0.40 -11.28
C ALA A 31 19.98 -1.94 -11.38
N GLN A 32 18.87 -2.59 -10.97
CA GLN A 32 18.64 -3.99 -11.28
C GLN A 32 18.63 -4.16 -12.81
N VAL A 33 19.38 -5.10 -13.32
CA VAL A 33 19.38 -5.45 -14.74
C VAL A 33 18.52 -6.70 -14.97
N LEU A 34 17.94 -6.83 -16.16
CA LEU A 34 17.00 -7.92 -16.47
C LEU A 34 17.56 -9.32 -16.16
N LYS A 35 18.87 -9.53 -16.32
CA LYS A 35 19.53 -10.82 -16.00
C LYS A 35 19.47 -11.20 -14.51
N ASP A 36 19.24 -10.22 -13.61
CA ASP A 36 19.17 -10.46 -12.17
C ASP A 36 17.73 -10.88 -11.75
N VAL A 37 16.75 -10.73 -12.67
CA VAL A 37 15.39 -11.20 -12.46
C VAL A 37 15.36 -12.71 -12.63
N GLN A 38 15.03 -13.41 -11.56
CA GLN A 38 14.98 -14.87 -11.56
C GLN A 38 13.72 -15.35 -12.30
N THR A 39 13.93 -16.21 -13.29
CA THR A 39 12.85 -16.88 -14.00
C THR A 39 12.80 -18.34 -13.53
N PRO A 40 11.67 -18.82 -13.00
CA PRO A 40 11.50 -20.22 -12.64
C PRO A 40 11.67 -21.14 -13.86
N ASP A 41 12.25 -22.33 -13.65
CA ASP A 41 12.44 -23.34 -14.70
C ASP A 41 11.09 -23.86 -15.25
N THR A 42 10.04 -23.83 -14.44
CA THR A 42 8.71 -24.27 -14.86
C THR A 42 7.90 -23.10 -15.38
N PRO A 43 7.26 -23.21 -16.56
CA PRO A 43 6.43 -22.15 -17.10
C PRO A 43 5.24 -21.82 -16.18
N LEU A 44 4.84 -20.55 -16.16
CA LEU A 44 3.59 -20.11 -15.56
C LEU A 44 2.47 -20.27 -16.60
N VAL A 45 1.53 -21.20 -16.35
CA VAL A 45 0.42 -21.46 -17.26
C VAL A 45 -0.84 -20.76 -16.77
N LEU A 46 -1.31 -19.79 -17.55
CA LEU A 46 -2.47 -18.98 -17.23
C LEU A 46 -3.65 -19.33 -18.12
N LYS A 47 -4.86 -19.41 -17.54
CA LYS A 47 -6.12 -19.42 -18.24
C LYS A 47 -6.46 -18.01 -18.77
N ALA A 48 -6.13 -16.97 -17.99
CA ALA A 48 -6.36 -15.58 -18.36
C ALA A 48 -5.44 -14.64 -17.58
N GLN A 49 -5.11 -13.50 -18.19
CA GLN A 49 -4.51 -12.34 -17.54
C GLN A 49 -5.04 -11.06 -18.19
N GLY A 50 -5.01 -9.96 -17.46
CA GLY A 50 -5.42 -8.68 -17.97
C GLY A 50 -5.55 -7.62 -16.89
N SER A 51 -6.30 -6.57 -17.22
CA SER A 51 -6.62 -5.50 -16.28
C SER A 51 -7.96 -4.85 -16.59
N PHE A 52 -8.57 -4.25 -15.58
CA PHE A 52 -9.82 -3.52 -15.69
C PHE A 52 -9.92 -2.48 -14.56
N PHE A 53 -10.98 -1.70 -14.56
CA PHE A 53 -11.26 -0.75 -13.50
C PHE A 53 -12.53 -1.13 -12.74
N VAL A 54 -12.50 -0.87 -11.42
CA VAL A 54 -13.66 -1.02 -10.52
C VAL A 54 -14.01 0.34 -9.95
N GLY A 55 -15.30 0.64 -9.82
CA GLY A 55 -15.78 1.93 -9.37
C GLY A 55 -15.51 3.06 -10.37
N GLY A 56 -15.31 4.24 -9.86
CA GLY A 56 -15.15 5.45 -10.66
C GLY A 56 -16.49 6.19 -10.85
N GLU A 57 -16.36 7.48 -11.08
CA GLU A 57 -17.47 8.38 -11.34
C GLU A 57 -17.07 9.41 -12.40
N LYS A 58 -18.07 9.94 -13.12
CA LYS A 58 -17.86 11.07 -14.01
C LYS A 58 -18.10 12.36 -13.25
N VAL A 59 -17.12 13.27 -13.35
CA VAL A 59 -17.22 14.63 -12.80
C VAL A 59 -16.97 15.64 -13.91
N GLU A 60 -17.72 16.72 -13.89
CA GLU A 60 -17.48 17.87 -14.77
C GLU A 60 -16.36 18.72 -14.17
N GLN A 61 -15.41 19.12 -15.01
CA GLN A 61 -14.30 19.99 -14.62
C GLN A 61 -14.13 21.13 -15.63
N THR A 62 -13.77 22.27 -15.11
CA THR A 62 -13.44 23.45 -15.92
C THR A 62 -12.12 23.25 -16.68
N GLN A 63 -11.89 24.08 -17.69
CA GLN A 63 -10.62 24.12 -18.40
C GLN A 63 -9.42 24.31 -17.45
N GLY A 64 -9.55 25.18 -16.43
CA GLY A 64 -8.51 25.42 -15.44
C GLY A 64 -8.21 24.20 -14.57
N GLU A 65 -9.25 23.50 -14.12
CA GLU A 65 -9.11 22.25 -13.36
C GLU A 65 -8.47 21.12 -14.15
N LEU A 66 -8.64 21.13 -15.47
CA LEU A 66 -7.99 20.21 -16.42
C LEU A 66 -6.56 20.63 -16.81
N GLY A 67 -6.04 21.75 -16.26
CA GLY A 67 -4.67 22.23 -16.56
C GLY A 67 -4.56 22.99 -17.88
N ASN A 68 -5.64 23.53 -18.41
CA ASN A 68 -5.71 24.38 -19.62
C ASN A 68 -5.29 23.71 -20.93
N LEU A 69 -5.28 22.37 -21.00
CA LEU A 69 -4.90 21.67 -22.24
C LEU A 69 -6.04 21.64 -23.28
N GLY A 70 -7.29 21.76 -22.84
CA GLY A 70 -8.46 21.72 -23.72
C GLY A 70 -9.66 22.40 -23.05
N PRO A 71 -10.88 22.35 -23.65
CA PRO A 71 -12.09 22.88 -23.02
C PRO A 71 -12.43 22.11 -21.75
N GLY A 72 -13.24 22.72 -20.87
CA GLY A 72 -13.85 22.00 -19.75
C GLY A 72 -14.75 20.85 -20.23
N GLY A 73 -15.03 19.91 -19.35
CA GLY A 73 -15.86 18.76 -19.66
C GLY A 73 -15.79 17.66 -18.61
N HIS A 74 -16.25 16.47 -18.96
CA HIS A 74 -16.33 15.34 -18.04
C HIS A 74 -15.05 14.49 -18.08
N ILE A 75 -14.58 14.10 -16.90
CA ILE A 75 -13.51 13.10 -16.73
C ILE A 75 -13.96 11.99 -15.78
N ALA A 76 -13.25 10.85 -15.82
CA ALA A 76 -13.40 9.80 -14.81
C ALA A 76 -12.44 10.07 -13.65
N VAL A 77 -12.94 9.91 -12.42
CA VAL A 77 -12.15 9.98 -11.17
C VAL A 77 -12.56 8.85 -10.23
N ASN A 78 -11.76 8.61 -9.19
CA ASN A 78 -12.05 7.65 -8.12
C ASN A 78 -12.23 6.19 -8.59
N GLN A 79 -11.74 5.85 -9.79
CA GLN A 79 -11.62 4.47 -10.26
C GLN A 79 -10.47 3.75 -9.58
N MET A 80 -10.60 2.44 -9.40
CA MET A 80 -9.58 1.54 -8.91
C MET A 80 -9.10 0.63 -10.06
N TYR A 81 -7.85 0.76 -10.49
CA TYR A 81 -7.23 -0.16 -11.46
C TYR A 81 -6.99 -1.52 -10.80
N VAL A 82 -7.22 -2.60 -11.53
CA VAL A 82 -6.99 -3.98 -11.08
C VAL A 82 -6.26 -4.75 -12.17
N ARG A 83 -5.08 -5.28 -11.89
CA ARG A 83 -4.41 -6.30 -12.70
C ARG A 83 -4.80 -7.68 -12.18
N TYR A 84 -4.95 -8.66 -13.07
CA TYR A 84 -5.28 -10.02 -12.64
C TYR A 84 -4.53 -11.10 -13.42
N MET A 85 -4.34 -12.24 -12.75
CA MET A 85 -3.87 -13.49 -13.33
C MET A 85 -4.73 -14.64 -12.80
N VAL A 86 -5.21 -15.50 -13.71
CA VAL A 86 -6.01 -16.68 -13.41
C VAL A 86 -5.21 -17.91 -13.84
N PRO A 87 -4.86 -18.83 -12.94
CA PRO A 87 -4.13 -20.04 -13.30
C PRO A 87 -4.98 -20.99 -14.13
N GLN A 88 -4.36 -21.78 -14.98
CA GLN A 88 -5.01 -22.93 -15.60
C GLN A 88 -5.29 -23.99 -14.54
N GLY A 89 -6.52 -24.52 -14.51
CA GLY A 89 -6.92 -25.55 -13.55
C GLY A 89 -7.25 -25.07 -12.16
N GLY A 90 -7.21 -23.74 -11.90
CA GLY A 90 -7.53 -23.13 -10.59
C GLY A 90 -9.02 -22.84 -10.35
N ASP A 91 -9.94 -23.45 -11.10
CA ASP A 91 -11.38 -23.10 -11.09
C ASP A 91 -12.09 -23.37 -9.75
N GLY A 92 -11.46 -24.09 -8.82
CA GLY A 92 -12.00 -24.40 -7.48
C GLY A 92 -11.50 -23.51 -6.36
N ASN A 93 -10.38 -22.84 -6.54
CA ASN A 93 -9.74 -22.05 -5.50
C ASN A 93 -10.30 -20.63 -5.42
N LEU A 94 -10.26 -20.05 -4.22
CA LEU A 94 -10.76 -18.69 -4.01
C LEU A 94 -9.80 -17.65 -4.61
N PRO A 95 -10.34 -16.62 -5.27
CA PRO A 95 -9.53 -15.47 -5.67
C PRO A 95 -8.94 -14.76 -4.46
N VAL A 96 -7.70 -14.28 -4.59
CA VAL A 96 -7.02 -13.45 -3.60
C VAL A 96 -6.80 -12.05 -4.17
N VAL A 97 -7.32 -11.04 -3.47
CA VAL A 97 -7.13 -9.62 -3.81
C VAL A 97 -6.04 -9.05 -2.91
N MET A 98 -4.94 -8.55 -3.48
CA MET A 98 -3.76 -8.09 -2.73
C MET A 98 -3.60 -6.57 -2.85
N VAL A 99 -3.87 -5.84 -1.77
CA VAL A 99 -3.84 -4.36 -1.72
C VAL A 99 -2.55 -3.86 -1.06
N HIS A 100 -1.85 -2.96 -1.74
CA HIS A 100 -0.55 -2.41 -1.31
C HIS A 100 -0.66 -1.40 -0.16
N GLY A 101 0.49 -1.09 0.48
CA GLY A 101 0.64 -0.12 1.57
C GLY A 101 0.78 1.34 1.11
N ALA A 102 1.08 2.23 2.07
CA ALA A 102 1.34 3.65 1.83
C ALA A 102 2.51 3.84 0.87
N THR A 103 2.42 4.86 0.02
CA THR A 103 3.43 5.26 -0.96
C THR A 103 3.86 4.16 -1.95
N LEU A 104 3.15 3.03 -1.99
CA LEU A 104 3.40 1.91 -2.88
C LEU A 104 2.27 1.74 -3.92
N THR A 105 2.47 0.79 -4.82
CA THR A 105 1.47 0.30 -5.78
C THR A 105 1.41 -1.22 -5.74
N GLY A 106 0.63 -1.84 -6.60
CA GLY A 106 0.58 -3.30 -6.78
C GLY A 106 1.95 -3.94 -7.02
N LYS A 107 2.96 -3.16 -7.46
CA LYS A 107 4.35 -3.61 -7.65
C LYS A 107 4.93 -4.26 -6.39
N SER A 108 4.48 -3.87 -5.19
CA SER A 108 4.98 -4.45 -3.93
C SER A 108 4.69 -5.96 -3.76
N TRP A 109 3.75 -6.50 -4.52
CA TRP A 109 3.39 -7.93 -4.53
C TRP A 109 4.05 -8.73 -5.65
N GLU A 110 4.62 -8.03 -6.64
CA GLU A 110 5.27 -8.60 -7.80
C GLU A 110 6.74 -8.98 -7.51
N THR A 111 7.53 -9.24 -8.54
CA THR A 111 8.98 -9.54 -8.41
C THR A 111 9.63 -8.69 -7.33
N THR A 112 10.34 -9.33 -6.41
CA THR A 112 10.99 -8.66 -5.26
C THR A 112 12.12 -7.72 -5.72
N PRO A 113 12.58 -6.80 -4.86
CA PRO A 113 13.66 -5.87 -5.19
C PRO A 113 14.94 -6.56 -5.67
N ASP A 114 15.24 -7.76 -5.18
CA ASP A 114 16.39 -8.55 -5.56
C ASP A 114 16.09 -9.58 -6.68
N GLY A 115 14.97 -9.44 -7.38
CA GLY A 115 14.65 -10.20 -8.59
C GLY A 115 13.98 -11.55 -8.37
N ARG A 116 13.67 -11.95 -7.13
CA ARG A 116 12.99 -13.22 -6.85
C ARG A 116 11.49 -13.13 -7.16
N MET A 117 10.83 -14.29 -7.17
CA MET A 117 9.39 -14.43 -7.37
C MET A 117 8.61 -13.68 -6.29
N GLY A 118 7.63 -12.87 -6.73
CA GLY A 118 6.66 -12.21 -5.85
C GLY A 118 5.50 -13.12 -5.44
N TRP A 119 4.69 -12.63 -4.50
CA TRP A 119 3.50 -13.38 -4.06
C TRP A 119 2.44 -13.47 -5.14
N ASP A 120 2.37 -12.52 -6.07
CA ASP A 120 1.42 -12.57 -7.18
C ASP A 120 1.57 -13.83 -8.03
N GLU A 121 2.78 -14.11 -8.50
CA GLU A 121 3.09 -15.29 -9.28
C GLU A 121 3.00 -16.55 -8.42
N TYR A 122 3.50 -16.50 -7.17
CA TYR A 122 3.52 -17.67 -6.29
C TYR A 122 2.12 -18.18 -5.97
N PHE A 123 1.18 -17.30 -5.61
CA PHE A 123 -0.21 -17.67 -5.35
C PHE A 123 -0.89 -18.24 -6.60
N VAL A 124 -0.60 -17.69 -7.77
CA VAL A 124 -1.09 -18.24 -9.04
C VAL A 124 -0.53 -19.64 -9.30
N ARG A 125 0.76 -19.88 -9.03
CA ARG A 125 1.36 -21.22 -9.13
C ARG A 125 0.77 -22.24 -8.13
N LYS A 126 0.26 -21.75 -7.02
CA LYS A 126 -0.49 -22.55 -6.02
C LYS A 126 -1.99 -22.71 -6.37
N GLY A 127 -2.40 -22.20 -7.54
CA GLY A 127 -3.74 -22.40 -8.09
C GLY A 127 -4.77 -21.32 -7.70
N HIS A 128 -4.39 -20.26 -7.01
CA HIS A 128 -5.29 -19.16 -6.66
C HIS A 128 -5.30 -18.08 -7.74
N PRO A 129 -6.46 -17.66 -8.27
CA PRO A 129 -6.55 -16.43 -9.04
C PRO A 129 -6.13 -15.23 -8.21
N VAL A 130 -5.27 -14.35 -8.75
CA VAL A 130 -4.75 -13.19 -8.05
C VAL A 130 -5.21 -11.91 -8.73
N TYR A 131 -5.67 -10.95 -7.93
CA TYR A 131 -6.10 -9.63 -8.33
C TYR A 131 -5.33 -8.58 -7.55
N ILE A 132 -4.64 -7.68 -8.27
CA ILE A 132 -3.75 -6.68 -7.67
C ILE A 132 -4.27 -5.30 -8.04
N PRO A 133 -5.03 -4.65 -7.14
CA PRO A 133 -5.45 -3.28 -7.33
C PRO A 133 -4.31 -2.30 -6.99
N ASP A 134 -4.31 -1.16 -7.68
CA ASP A 134 -3.76 0.09 -7.16
C ASP A 134 -4.89 0.84 -6.47
N GLN A 135 -4.68 1.30 -5.23
CA GLN A 135 -5.70 2.05 -4.48
C GLN A 135 -6.17 3.28 -5.27
N VAL A 136 -7.41 3.70 -5.07
CA VAL A 136 -7.90 4.97 -5.62
C VAL A 136 -6.96 6.11 -5.22
N GLY A 137 -6.60 6.95 -6.18
CA GLY A 137 -5.63 8.03 -5.98
C GLY A 137 -4.18 7.59 -6.06
N ARG A 138 -3.89 6.32 -6.46
CA ARG A 138 -2.54 5.76 -6.47
C ARG A 138 -2.21 5.10 -7.81
N GLY A 139 -0.95 5.20 -8.23
CA GLY A 139 -0.40 4.46 -9.37
C GLY A 139 -1.27 4.56 -10.62
N ARG A 140 -1.67 3.41 -11.16
CA ARG A 140 -2.49 3.30 -12.39
C ARG A 140 -3.96 3.70 -12.18
N SER A 141 -4.41 3.85 -10.93
CA SER A 141 -5.75 4.36 -10.62
C SER A 141 -5.87 5.87 -10.87
N GLY A 142 -4.73 6.59 -10.97
CA GLY A 142 -4.71 8.04 -11.10
C GLY A 142 -5.27 8.76 -9.87
N PHE A 143 -5.38 10.07 -9.95
CA PHE A 143 -5.97 10.91 -8.91
C PHE A 143 -6.69 12.11 -9.54
N ASN A 144 -7.58 12.75 -8.77
CA ASN A 144 -8.25 13.98 -9.20
C ASN A 144 -7.28 15.17 -9.04
N GLN A 145 -6.85 15.74 -10.15
CA GLN A 145 -5.89 16.86 -10.19
C GLN A 145 -6.53 18.23 -9.92
N ALA A 146 -7.87 18.34 -9.92
CA ALA A 146 -8.56 19.64 -9.84
C ALA A 146 -8.14 20.46 -8.62
N VAL A 147 -8.02 19.84 -7.43
CA VAL A 147 -7.62 20.55 -6.21
C VAL A 147 -6.25 21.20 -6.34
N PHE A 148 -5.29 20.54 -7.01
CA PHE A 148 -3.94 21.07 -7.22
C PHE A 148 -3.96 22.25 -8.21
N ASN A 149 -4.72 22.11 -9.30
CA ASN A 149 -4.88 23.17 -10.30
C ASN A 149 -5.62 24.38 -9.74
N ASN A 150 -6.62 24.17 -8.88
CA ASN A 150 -7.34 25.24 -8.19
C ASN A 150 -6.45 26.00 -7.20
N VAL A 151 -5.56 25.33 -6.49
CA VAL A 151 -4.55 25.98 -5.64
C VAL A 151 -3.59 26.81 -6.50
N ARG A 152 -3.08 26.24 -7.60
CA ARG A 152 -2.21 26.93 -8.53
C ARG A 152 -2.86 28.17 -9.14
N ALA A 153 -4.15 28.12 -9.44
CA ALA A 153 -4.92 29.24 -9.98
C ALA A 153 -5.30 30.29 -8.92
N GLY A 154 -5.02 30.04 -7.62
CA GLY A 154 -5.39 30.92 -6.52
C GLY A 154 -6.87 30.89 -6.15
N SER A 155 -7.67 29.98 -6.73
CA SER A 155 -9.09 29.80 -6.40
C SER A 155 -9.31 28.95 -5.13
N THR A 156 -8.26 28.24 -4.69
CA THR A 156 -8.24 27.45 -3.45
C THR A 156 -7.01 27.86 -2.63
N PRO A 157 -7.14 28.11 -1.32
CA PRO A 157 -6.00 28.43 -0.46
C PRO A 157 -4.93 27.32 -0.47
N PRO A 158 -3.63 27.67 -0.46
CA PRO A 158 -2.54 26.67 -0.43
C PRO A 158 -2.62 25.67 0.72
N ALA A 159 -3.16 26.09 1.88
CA ALA A 159 -3.36 25.22 3.04
C ALA A 159 -4.34 24.05 2.79
N ASN A 160 -5.16 24.15 1.76
CA ASN A 160 -6.13 23.09 1.39
C ASN A 160 -5.56 22.12 0.33
N GLN A 161 -4.31 22.33 -0.11
CA GLN A 161 -3.66 21.39 -1.02
C GLN A 161 -3.40 20.07 -0.29
N PRO A 162 -3.77 18.92 -0.89
CA PRO A 162 -3.43 17.61 -0.32
C PRO A 162 -1.93 17.43 -0.17
N VAL A 163 -1.53 16.72 0.88
CA VAL A 163 -0.13 16.37 1.11
C VAL A 163 0.27 15.24 0.16
N TRP A 164 1.44 15.37 -0.44
CA TRP A 164 2.09 14.30 -1.20
C TRP A 164 3.07 13.58 -0.27
N LEU A 165 2.71 12.38 0.16
CA LEU A 165 3.58 11.60 1.03
C LEU A 165 4.57 10.76 0.21
N ARG A 166 5.80 10.72 0.69
CA ARG A 166 6.85 9.78 0.28
C ARG A 166 7.69 9.44 1.53
N PHE A 167 8.25 8.25 1.57
CA PHE A 167 9.33 7.93 2.50
C PHE A 167 10.67 8.28 1.86
N SER A 168 11.61 8.81 2.66
CA SER A 168 13.02 8.78 2.27
C SER A 168 13.59 7.39 2.48
N ASP A 169 14.70 7.08 1.81
CA ASP A 169 15.36 5.79 1.95
C ASP A 169 15.80 5.56 3.39
N GLU A 170 16.36 6.61 4.05
CA GLU A 170 16.76 6.55 5.44
C GLU A 170 15.58 6.32 6.38
N GLY A 171 14.44 6.97 6.12
CA GLY A 171 13.22 6.81 6.91
C GLY A 171 12.57 5.43 6.76
N ALA A 172 12.78 4.78 5.61
CA ALA A 172 12.29 3.42 5.38
C ALA A 172 12.97 2.39 6.30
N TRP A 173 14.26 2.54 6.62
CA TRP A 173 15.00 1.56 7.41
C TRP A 173 14.40 1.25 8.77
N PRO A 174 14.21 2.21 9.69
CA PRO A 174 13.59 1.93 10.98
C PRO A 174 12.09 1.63 10.83
N ASN A 175 11.37 2.33 9.94
CA ASN A 175 9.94 2.12 9.80
C ASN A 175 9.59 0.75 9.20
N PHE A 176 10.39 0.26 8.25
CA PHE A 176 10.20 -1.07 7.66
C PHE A 176 10.98 -2.17 8.40
N ARG A 177 11.68 -1.81 9.47
CA ARG A 177 12.40 -2.74 10.35
C ARG A 177 13.50 -3.52 9.64
N PHE A 178 14.22 -2.87 8.72
CA PHE A 178 15.46 -3.42 8.14
C PHE A 178 16.61 -3.34 9.15
N GLY A 179 16.60 -2.31 9.97
CA GLY A 179 17.57 -2.01 11.00
C GLY A 179 17.23 -0.70 11.71
N PRO A 180 17.97 -0.32 12.77
CA PRO A 180 17.67 0.87 13.56
C PRO A 180 17.93 2.18 12.79
N GLN A 181 18.77 2.13 11.74
CA GLN A 181 19.11 3.25 10.88
C GLN A 181 19.62 2.76 9.52
N ALA A 182 19.65 3.64 8.53
CA ALA A 182 20.17 3.33 7.21
C ALA A 182 21.59 2.76 7.27
N GLY A 183 21.82 1.67 6.54
CA GLY A 183 23.09 0.96 6.47
C GLY A 183 23.38 0.03 7.66
N ALA A 184 22.58 0.04 8.73
CA ALA A 184 22.76 -0.82 9.90
C ALA A 184 21.63 -1.86 9.99
N ALA A 185 21.71 -2.92 9.18
CA ALA A 185 20.72 -4.00 9.18
C ALA A 185 20.77 -4.82 10.47
N TYR A 186 19.59 -5.35 10.89
CA TYR A 186 19.57 -6.38 11.92
C TYR A 186 20.32 -7.63 11.43
N PRO A 187 21.06 -8.33 12.30
CA PRO A 187 21.86 -9.50 11.90
C PRO A 187 21.04 -10.63 11.25
N ASP A 188 19.80 -10.78 11.67
CA ASP A 188 18.85 -11.80 11.19
C ASP A 188 17.88 -11.28 10.11
N ASN A 189 18.05 -10.03 9.65
CA ASN A 189 17.14 -9.38 8.71
C ASN A 189 16.95 -10.19 7.43
N GLN A 190 15.69 -10.44 7.10
CA GLN A 190 15.29 -11.17 5.89
C GLN A 190 15.11 -10.27 4.67
N PHE A 191 14.96 -8.95 4.82
CA PHE A 191 14.88 -8.08 3.67
C PHE A 191 16.23 -8.02 2.93
N PRO A 192 16.26 -8.07 1.58
CA PRO A 192 17.49 -8.00 0.79
C PRO A 192 18.01 -6.56 0.75
N VAL A 193 18.67 -6.10 1.83
CA VAL A 193 19.11 -4.70 1.99
C VAL A 193 20.08 -4.22 0.91
N SER A 194 20.77 -5.12 0.22
CA SER A 194 21.57 -4.77 -0.96
C SER A 194 20.74 -4.29 -2.16
N ALA A 195 19.42 -4.54 -2.14
CA ALA A 195 18.48 -4.12 -3.18
C ALA A 195 17.51 -3.04 -2.67
N VAL A 196 17.88 -2.30 -1.62
CA VAL A 196 17.01 -1.23 -1.05
C VAL A 196 16.70 -0.14 -2.07
N ASP A 197 17.63 0.15 -2.99
CA ASP A 197 17.41 1.11 -4.09
C ASP A 197 16.26 0.69 -5.02
N GLU A 198 16.09 -0.61 -5.25
CA GLU A 198 14.98 -1.13 -6.05
C GLU A 198 13.64 -1.02 -5.30
N LEU A 199 13.65 -1.14 -3.96
CA LEU A 199 12.48 -0.80 -3.16
C LEU A 199 12.16 0.70 -3.24
N ALA A 200 13.16 1.57 -3.15
CA ALA A 200 12.98 3.02 -3.25
C ALA A 200 12.29 3.43 -4.56
N LYS A 201 12.59 2.75 -5.68
CA LYS A 201 11.94 2.95 -6.98
C LYS A 201 10.47 2.51 -7.01
N GLN A 202 10.03 1.63 -6.11
CA GLN A 202 8.61 1.26 -6.00
C GLN A 202 7.77 2.37 -5.36
N GLY A 203 8.40 3.33 -4.69
CA GLY A 203 7.74 4.43 -4.04
C GLY A 203 7.11 5.39 -5.05
N VAL A 204 5.83 5.73 -4.84
CA VAL A 204 5.08 6.72 -5.61
C VAL A 204 4.48 7.76 -4.68
N PRO A 205 4.20 8.98 -5.16
CA PRO A 205 3.49 9.97 -4.36
C PRO A 205 2.14 9.44 -3.89
N ASP A 206 1.83 9.66 -2.61
CA ASP A 206 0.59 9.22 -1.96
C ASP A 206 -0.25 10.43 -1.58
N VAL A 207 -1.42 10.56 -2.18
CA VAL A 207 -2.38 11.66 -1.97
C VAL A 207 -3.52 11.26 -1.01
N SER A 208 -3.41 10.15 -0.29
CA SER A 208 -4.50 9.65 0.58
C SER A 208 -4.95 10.65 1.64
N PHE A 209 -4.06 11.57 2.04
CA PHE A 209 -4.39 12.63 3.00
C PHE A 209 -4.90 13.88 2.26
N GLY A 210 -6.22 13.95 2.12
CA GLY A 210 -6.92 15.07 1.49
C GLY A 210 -7.02 15.02 -0.04
N GLY A 211 -6.37 14.07 -0.71
CA GLY A 211 -6.44 13.90 -2.18
C GLY A 211 -7.42 12.83 -2.67
N VAL A 212 -8.05 12.12 -1.75
CA VAL A 212 -9.15 11.18 -2.05
C VAL A 212 -10.36 11.49 -1.15
N PRO A 213 -11.58 11.21 -1.60
CA PRO A 213 -12.81 11.42 -0.80
C PRO A 213 -12.81 10.64 0.52
N THR A 214 -13.61 11.11 1.47
CA THR A 214 -13.91 10.38 2.70
C THR A 214 -15.41 10.03 2.72
N PRO A 215 -15.79 8.74 2.89
CA PRO A 215 -14.92 7.57 3.06
C PRO A 215 -14.08 7.25 1.82
N ASN A 216 -12.91 6.63 2.01
CA ASN A 216 -12.01 6.29 0.91
C ASN A 216 -12.70 5.36 -0.11
N PRO A 217 -12.82 5.75 -1.38
CA PRO A 217 -13.51 4.96 -2.42
C PRO A 217 -12.92 3.57 -2.65
N THR A 218 -11.66 3.35 -2.30
CA THR A 218 -11.01 2.03 -2.36
C THR A 218 -11.78 0.99 -1.56
N LEU A 219 -12.36 1.36 -0.42
CA LEU A 219 -13.09 0.43 0.45
C LEU A 219 -14.30 -0.17 -0.25
N LYS A 220 -15.10 0.70 -0.88
CA LYS A 220 -16.25 0.26 -1.69
C LYS A 220 -15.80 -0.52 -2.92
N ALA A 221 -14.76 -0.06 -3.62
CA ALA A 221 -14.25 -0.73 -4.82
C ALA A 221 -13.72 -2.15 -4.51
N LEU A 222 -13.11 -2.38 -3.34
CA LEU A 222 -12.71 -3.71 -2.89
C LEU A 222 -13.91 -4.61 -2.61
N SER A 223 -14.94 -4.08 -1.96
CA SER A 223 -16.19 -4.80 -1.72
C SER A 223 -16.92 -5.16 -3.03
N ASP A 224 -16.96 -4.22 -3.98
CA ASP A 224 -17.55 -4.44 -5.31
C ASP A 224 -16.73 -5.49 -6.10
N LEU A 225 -15.39 -5.43 -6.04
CA LEU A 225 -14.52 -6.42 -6.67
C LEU A 225 -14.78 -7.83 -6.09
N ALA A 226 -14.82 -7.96 -4.76
CA ALA A 226 -15.12 -9.23 -4.13
C ALA A 226 -16.49 -9.78 -4.57
N SER A 227 -17.49 -8.89 -4.77
CA SER A 227 -18.82 -9.25 -5.27
C SER A 227 -18.78 -9.74 -6.72
N GLN A 228 -18.05 -9.04 -7.60
CA GLN A 228 -17.86 -9.42 -9.01
C GLN A 228 -17.15 -10.78 -9.15
N LEU A 229 -16.29 -11.12 -8.18
CA LEU A 229 -15.57 -12.39 -8.12
C LEU A 229 -16.41 -13.53 -7.50
N ASN A 230 -17.67 -13.29 -7.14
CA ASN A 230 -18.52 -14.24 -6.39
C ASN A 230 -17.91 -14.70 -5.06
N GLY A 231 -17.08 -13.85 -4.49
CA GLY A 231 -16.37 -14.06 -3.25
C GLY A 231 -14.86 -14.12 -3.40
N ALA A 232 -14.15 -13.44 -2.50
CA ALA A 232 -12.69 -13.37 -2.51
C ALA A 232 -12.11 -13.38 -1.10
N VAL A 233 -10.85 -13.78 -0.98
CA VAL A 233 -9.98 -13.44 0.15
C VAL A 233 -9.42 -12.05 -0.09
N LEU A 234 -9.63 -11.13 0.84
CA LEU A 234 -9.08 -9.79 0.77
C LEU A 234 -7.81 -9.71 1.63
N MET A 235 -6.70 -9.38 1.01
CA MET A 235 -5.38 -9.23 1.66
C MET A 235 -4.95 -7.77 1.55
N GLY A 236 -4.60 -7.14 2.68
CA GLY A 236 -4.12 -5.76 2.72
C GLY A 236 -2.81 -5.64 3.47
N HIS A 237 -1.91 -4.79 3.00
CA HIS A 237 -0.61 -4.53 3.61
C HIS A 237 -0.51 -3.13 4.19
N SER A 238 0.04 -3.00 5.41
CA SER A 238 0.42 -1.71 6.00
C SER A 238 -0.77 -0.73 6.11
N GLN A 239 -0.76 0.38 5.39
CA GLN A 239 -1.85 1.35 5.32
C GLN A 239 -3.20 0.69 4.96
N SER A 240 -3.20 -0.18 3.97
CA SER A 240 -4.39 -0.93 3.58
C SER A 240 -4.63 -2.18 4.42
N GLY A 241 -3.84 -2.42 5.46
CA GLY A 241 -3.99 -3.60 6.31
C GLY A 241 -5.37 -3.70 6.98
N SER A 242 -6.03 -2.59 7.27
CA SER A 242 -7.41 -2.55 7.79
C SER A 242 -8.48 -2.49 6.70
N PHE A 243 -8.14 -2.23 5.42
CA PHE A 243 -9.12 -2.10 4.33
C PHE A 243 -9.96 -3.36 4.10
N PRO A 244 -9.40 -4.58 4.22
CA PRO A 244 -10.21 -5.80 4.19
C PRO A 244 -11.35 -5.82 5.21
N LEU A 245 -11.10 -5.33 6.44
CA LEU A 245 -12.13 -5.23 7.48
C LEU A 245 -13.26 -4.29 7.07
N GLU A 246 -12.92 -3.10 6.59
CA GLU A 246 -13.88 -2.09 6.16
C GLU A 246 -14.70 -2.56 4.94
N ALA A 247 -14.05 -3.22 3.96
CA ALA A 247 -14.72 -3.79 2.80
C ALA A 247 -15.70 -4.92 3.20
N ALA A 248 -15.32 -5.75 4.19
CA ALA A 248 -16.18 -6.80 4.72
C ALA A 248 -17.39 -6.24 5.48
N LEU A 249 -17.26 -5.08 6.13
CA LEU A 249 -18.41 -4.40 6.76
C LEU A 249 -19.41 -3.88 5.72
N ILE A 250 -18.97 -3.54 4.50
CA ILE A 250 -19.85 -3.12 3.40
C ILE A 250 -20.61 -4.33 2.84
N ASN A 251 -19.93 -5.44 2.52
CA ASN A 251 -20.56 -6.67 2.04
C ASN A 251 -19.86 -7.92 2.60
N PRO A 252 -20.27 -8.40 3.77
CA PRO A 252 -19.67 -9.58 4.38
C PRO A 252 -19.93 -10.88 3.59
N ALA A 253 -20.98 -10.95 2.78
CA ALA A 253 -21.34 -12.15 2.01
C ALA A 253 -20.33 -12.42 0.87
N ALA A 254 -19.80 -11.37 0.28
CA ALA A 254 -18.78 -11.46 -0.79
C ALA A 254 -17.36 -11.66 -0.25
N THR A 255 -17.13 -11.46 1.04
CA THR A 255 -15.81 -11.62 1.66
C THR A 255 -15.67 -13.01 2.26
N LYS A 256 -14.73 -13.82 1.75
CA LYS A 256 -14.57 -15.22 2.17
C LYS A 256 -13.50 -15.38 3.24
N GLY A 257 -12.51 -14.50 3.27
CA GLY A 257 -11.46 -14.46 4.28
C GLY A 257 -10.74 -13.11 4.25
N LEU A 258 -10.14 -12.73 5.36
CA LEU A 258 -9.39 -11.49 5.52
C LEU A 258 -7.95 -11.81 5.94
N VAL A 259 -6.97 -11.28 5.23
CA VAL A 259 -5.54 -11.41 5.58
C VAL A 259 -4.97 -10.00 5.76
N LEU A 260 -4.60 -9.66 6.98
CA LEU A 260 -4.06 -8.37 7.35
C LEU A 260 -2.54 -8.52 7.51
N VAL A 261 -1.79 -8.15 6.49
CA VAL A 261 -0.33 -8.27 6.46
C VAL A 261 0.29 -7.00 7.02
N GLU A 262 0.98 -7.12 8.16
CA GLU A 262 1.67 -5.97 8.76
C GLU A 262 0.76 -4.72 8.90
N PRO A 263 -0.48 -4.87 9.40
CA PRO A 263 -1.46 -3.79 9.33
C PRO A 263 -0.99 -2.53 10.07
N GLY A 264 -1.14 -1.39 9.43
CA GLY A 264 -0.84 -0.09 10.01
C GLY A 264 -1.76 0.27 11.18
N SER A 265 -2.93 -0.37 11.24
CA SER A 265 -3.87 -0.25 12.36
C SER A 265 -4.84 -1.42 12.42
N CYS A 266 -5.26 -1.76 13.65
CA CYS A 266 -6.44 -2.58 13.92
C CYS A 266 -7.42 -1.71 14.73
N PRO A 267 -8.50 -1.20 14.09
CA PRO A 267 -9.34 -0.20 14.72
C PRO A 267 -10.03 -0.70 16.00
N ALA A 268 -9.84 0.01 17.12
CA ALA A 268 -10.52 -0.27 18.37
C ALA A 268 -11.99 0.21 18.37
N ARG A 269 -12.33 1.13 17.44
CA ARG A 269 -13.62 1.86 17.39
C ARG A 269 -14.82 1.03 16.92
N TYR A 270 -14.62 -0.20 16.41
CA TYR A 270 -15.73 -1.00 15.92
C TYR A 270 -16.80 -1.22 17.01
N THR A 271 -18.07 -1.02 16.63
CA THR A 271 -19.20 -1.30 17.50
C THR A 271 -19.39 -2.81 17.69
N PRO A 272 -20.19 -3.24 18.71
CA PRO A 272 -20.52 -4.66 18.86
C PRO A 272 -21.16 -5.28 17.60
N GLU A 273 -21.98 -4.55 16.86
CA GLU A 273 -22.64 -4.99 15.63
C GLU A 273 -21.64 -5.16 14.49
N GLN A 274 -20.66 -4.26 14.37
CA GLN A 274 -19.56 -4.39 13.43
C GLN A 274 -18.67 -5.59 13.75
N ILE A 275 -18.36 -5.81 15.03
CA ILE A 275 -17.63 -7.01 15.48
C ILE A 275 -18.42 -8.28 15.18
N ALA A 276 -19.73 -8.31 15.44
CA ALA A 276 -20.57 -9.46 15.11
C ALA A 276 -20.63 -9.72 13.58
N THR A 277 -20.54 -8.68 12.78
CA THR A 277 -20.46 -8.79 11.31
C THR A 277 -19.11 -9.37 10.89
N LEU A 278 -18.01 -8.85 11.41
CA LEU A 278 -16.64 -9.33 11.12
C LEU A 278 -16.43 -10.76 11.63
N ALA A 279 -17.07 -11.16 12.73
CA ALA A 279 -17.03 -12.52 13.28
C ALA A 279 -17.57 -13.59 12.32
N LYS A 280 -18.31 -13.20 11.29
CA LYS A 280 -18.80 -14.13 10.25
C LYS A 280 -17.74 -14.53 9.23
N VAL A 281 -16.63 -13.78 9.16
CA VAL A 281 -15.56 -13.96 8.16
C VAL A 281 -14.27 -14.38 8.90
N PRO A 282 -13.56 -15.44 8.45
CA PRO A 282 -12.25 -15.79 9.02
C PRO A 282 -11.22 -14.68 8.81
N ILE A 283 -10.43 -14.39 9.84
CA ILE A 283 -9.42 -13.31 9.83
C ILE A 283 -8.06 -13.88 10.20
N LEU A 284 -7.04 -13.59 9.40
CA LEU A 284 -5.63 -13.81 9.71
C LEU A 284 -4.93 -12.47 9.82
N VAL A 285 -4.21 -12.24 10.90
CA VAL A 285 -3.29 -11.12 11.05
C VAL A 285 -1.86 -11.67 11.00
N VAL A 286 -1.01 -11.04 10.22
CA VAL A 286 0.40 -11.44 10.04
C VAL A 286 1.31 -10.30 10.47
N PHE A 287 2.27 -10.57 11.35
CA PHE A 287 3.30 -9.61 11.74
C PHE A 287 4.69 -10.24 11.70
N GLY A 288 5.70 -9.49 11.24
CA GLY A 288 7.10 -9.87 11.29
C GLY A 288 7.77 -9.59 12.64
N ASP A 289 9.08 -9.46 12.61
CA ASP A 289 9.95 -9.32 13.79
C ASP A 289 10.32 -7.85 14.09
N HIS A 290 11.16 -7.61 15.12
CA HIS A 290 11.72 -6.30 15.48
C HIS A 290 10.69 -5.19 15.73
N ARG A 291 9.52 -5.52 16.27
CA ARG A 291 8.41 -4.58 16.47
C ARG A 291 8.63 -3.55 17.56
N ASP A 292 9.52 -3.81 18.47
CA ASP A 292 9.92 -2.93 19.59
C ASP A 292 10.83 -1.77 19.15
N THR A 293 11.32 -1.81 17.91
CA THR A 293 12.14 -0.75 17.33
C THR A 293 11.32 0.51 17.05
N ALA A 294 11.91 1.67 17.32
CA ALA A 294 11.30 2.96 16.97
C ALA A 294 11.06 3.07 15.45
N THR A 295 9.88 3.56 15.05
CA THR A 295 9.53 3.70 13.62
C THR A 295 10.31 4.79 12.88
N GLY A 296 11.06 5.64 13.61
CA GLY A 296 11.66 6.85 13.07
C GLY A 296 10.64 7.98 12.79
N ILE A 297 9.36 7.76 13.03
CA ILE A 297 8.28 8.74 12.84
C ILE A 297 7.60 8.98 14.20
N PRO A 298 7.94 10.08 14.91
CA PRO A 298 7.51 10.30 16.31
C PRO A 298 5.98 10.33 16.51
N THR A 299 5.23 10.71 15.49
CA THR A 299 3.75 10.81 15.55
C THR A 299 3.04 9.48 15.31
N LEU A 300 3.75 8.44 14.91
CA LEU A 300 3.15 7.13 14.65
C LEU A 300 3.33 6.18 15.84
N PRO A 301 2.31 5.37 16.17
CA PRO A 301 2.46 4.28 17.13
C PRO A 301 3.59 3.30 16.72
N SER A 302 4.26 2.73 17.69
CA SER A 302 5.24 1.67 17.44
C SER A 302 4.58 0.46 16.76
N TRP A 303 5.38 -0.39 16.12
CA TRP A 303 4.86 -1.63 15.54
C TRP A 303 4.37 -2.60 16.61
N GLN A 304 4.98 -2.56 17.81
CA GLN A 304 4.52 -3.34 18.96
C GLN A 304 3.12 -2.89 19.41
N ASN A 305 2.85 -1.59 19.51
CA ASN A 305 1.52 -1.09 19.87
C ASN A 305 0.45 -1.48 18.83
N ARG A 306 0.82 -1.51 17.54
CA ARG A 306 -0.08 -1.97 16.47
C ARG A 306 -0.36 -3.47 16.55
N PHE A 307 0.66 -4.26 16.86
CA PHE A 307 0.52 -5.70 17.10
C PHE A 307 -0.46 -5.96 18.27
N GLU A 308 -0.28 -5.28 19.40
CA GLU A 308 -1.16 -5.40 20.58
C GLU A 308 -2.60 -4.96 20.27
N ALA A 309 -2.78 -3.87 19.50
CA ALA A 309 -4.10 -3.45 19.06
C ALA A 309 -4.78 -4.52 18.19
N CYS A 310 -4.02 -5.22 17.35
CA CYS A 310 -4.53 -6.32 16.55
C CYS A 310 -4.84 -7.56 17.40
N GLN A 311 -4.04 -7.86 18.43
CA GLN A 311 -4.37 -8.92 19.40
C GLN A 311 -5.69 -8.61 20.13
N ALA A 312 -5.91 -7.35 20.52
CA ALA A 312 -7.15 -6.93 21.14
C ALA A 312 -8.36 -7.09 20.18
N LEU A 313 -8.20 -6.74 18.90
CA LEU A 313 -9.25 -6.96 17.89
C LEU A 313 -9.56 -8.46 17.73
N ILE A 314 -8.52 -9.31 17.61
CA ILE A 314 -8.67 -10.78 17.53
C ILE A 314 -9.46 -11.29 18.74
N GLY A 315 -9.14 -10.83 19.95
CA GLY A 315 -9.85 -11.20 21.18
C GLY A 315 -11.35 -10.84 21.09
N ARG A 316 -11.68 -9.63 20.61
CA ARG A 316 -13.08 -9.18 20.44
C ARG A 316 -13.83 -10.05 19.40
N ILE A 317 -13.20 -10.36 18.26
CA ILE A 317 -13.78 -11.22 17.23
C ILE A 317 -14.06 -12.63 17.78
N ARG A 318 -13.08 -13.22 18.50
CA ARG A 318 -13.22 -14.54 19.12
C ARG A 318 -14.33 -14.56 20.19
N SER A 319 -14.41 -13.52 21.00
CA SER A 319 -15.47 -13.37 22.01
C SER A 319 -16.87 -13.27 21.39
N ALA A 320 -16.97 -12.79 20.15
CA ALA A 320 -18.20 -12.75 19.36
C ALA A 320 -18.46 -14.07 18.58
N GLY A 321 -17.71 -15.13 18.85
CA GLY A 321 -17.83 -16.45 18.19
C GLY A 321 -17.18 -16.53 16.80
N GLY A 322 -16.40 -15.52 16.40
CA GLY A 322 -15.68 -15.50 15.13
C GLY A 322 -14.35 -16.23 15.19
N GLN A 323 -13.80 -16.51 14.01
CA GLN A 323 -12.47 -17.06 13.86
C GLN A 323 -11.50 -15.96 13.46
N ALA A 324 -10.47 -15.75 14.29
CA ALA A 324 -9.42 -14.79 14.03
C ALA A 324 -8.09 -15.31 14.58
N ASP A 325 -7.06 -15.33 13.77
CA ASP A 325 -5.76 -15.91 14.10
C ASP A 325 -4.64 -14.88 13.92
N MET A 326 -3.54 -15.09 14.68
CA MET A 326 -2.30 -14.33 14.55
C MET A 326 -1.22 -15.27 14.02
N LEU A 327 -0.66 -14.95 12.86
CA LEU A 327 0.59 -15.52 12.37
C LEU A 327 1.72 -14.59 12.80
N ASN A 328 2.44 -15.02 13.82
CA ASN A 328 3.68 -14.38 14.29
C ASN A 328 4.83 -15.32 13.97
N PRO A 329 5.59 -15.14 12.87
CA PRO A 329 6.68 -16.03 12.47
C PRO A 329 7.71 -16.31 13.57
N PRO A 330 8.09 -15.35 14.44
CA PRO A 330 8.96 -15.63 15.58
C PRO A 330 8.49 -16.76 16.49
N ASP A 331 7.19 -16.96 16.69
CA ASP A 331 6.65 -18.06 17.51
C ASP A 331 6.91 -19.44 16.87
N ARG A 332 7.26 -19.46 15.59
CA ARG A 332 7.59 -20.66 14.81
C ARG A 332 9.09 -20.79 14.53
N GLY A 333 9.93 -19.98 15.20
CA GLY A 333 11.37 -19.93 14.98
C GLY A 333 11.82 -19.23 13.70
N ILE A 334 10.90 -18.57 12.97
CA ILE A 334 11.20 -17.80 11.75
C ILE A 334 11.47 -16.37 12.16
N ARG A 335 12.72 -15.92 12.05
CA ARG A 335 13.19 -14.65 12.58
C ARG A 335 13.55 -13.65 11.48
N GLY A 336 13.57 -12.38 11.86
CA GLY A 336 14.10 -11.28 11.07
C GLY A 336 13.19 -10.80 9.94
N ASN A 337 11.92 -11.23 9.88
CA ASN A 337 10.99 -10.73 8.89
C ASN A 337 10.69 -9.25 9.09
N SER A 338 10.80 -8.50 8.01
CA SER A 338 10.62 -7.06 7.94
C SER A 338 9.15 -6.66 7.81
N HIS A 339 8.88 -5.34 7.75
CA HIS A 339 7.57 -4.83 7.37
C HIS A 339 7.20 -5.16 5.91
N MET A 340 8.20 -5.35 5.05
CA MET A 340 8.02 -5.77 3.67
C MET A 340 8.08 -7.29 3.53
N ILE A 341 7.39 -8.01 4.41
CA ILE A 341 7.45 -9.47 4.57
C ILE A 341 7.22 -10.23 3.25
N MET A 342 6.45 -9.65 2.31
CA MET A 342 6.23 -10.20 0.98
C MET A 342 7.45 -10.08 0.05
N GLN A 343 8.45 -9.29 0.43
CA GLN A 343 9.69 -9.07 -0.32
C GLN A 343 10.93 -9.63 0.40
N ASP A 344 10.77 -10.16 1.61
CA ASP A 344 11.83 -10.79 2.39
C ASP A 344 12.41 -12.03 1.66
N LYS A 345 13.65 -12.42 1.98
CA LYS A 345 14.34 -13.58 1.36
C LYS A 345 13.56 -14.89 1.54
N ASN A 346 12.82 -15.01 2.63
CA ASN A 346 11.95 -16.14 2.94
C ASN A 346 10.46 -15.87 2.63
N ASN A 347 10.16 -14.91 1.73
CA ASN A 347 8.80 -14.50 1.40
C ASN A 347 7.88 -15.68 1.03
N LEU A 348 8.37 -16.66 0.28
CA LEU A 348 7.58 -17.83 -0.13
C LEU A 348 7.24 -18.75 1.04
N GLN A 349 8.13 -18.86 2.05
CA GLN A 349 7.83 -19.59 3.28
C GLN A 349 6.66 -18.95 4.04
N ILE A 350 6.62 -17.63 4.12
CA ILE A 350 5.49 -16.91 4.73
C ILE A 350 4.23 -17.07 3.88
N ALA A 351 4.37 -17.00 2.56
CA ALA A 351 3.25 -17.23 1.64
C ALA A 351 2.63 -18.63 1.82
N ASP A 352 3.45 -19.69 1.99
CA ASP A 352 2.94 -21.06 2.27
C ASP A 352 2.11 -21.12 3.56
N LEU A 353 2.54 -20.44 4.62
CA LEU A 353 1.78 -20.39 5.88
C LEU A 353 0.43 -19.67 5.72
N ILE A 354 0.39 -18.59 4.91
CA ILE A 354 -0.86 -17.88 4.61
C ILE A 354 -1.76 -18.74 3.72
N LEU A 355 -1.23 -19.38 2.69
CA LEU A 355 -1.97 -20.27 1.79
C LEU A 355 -2.56 -21.46 2.56
N GLN A 356 -1.76 -22.09 3.42
CA GLN A 356 -2.24 -23.15 4.29
C GLN A 356 -3.43 -22.69 5.14
N TRP A 357 -3.35 -21.51 5.74
CA TRP A 357 -4.46 -20.94 6.51
C TRP A 357 -5.70 -20.68 5.63
N ILE A 358 -5.52 -20.14 4.42
CA ILE A 358 -6.62 -19.91 3.48
C ILE A 358 -7.30 -21.24 3.15
N ASP A 359 -6.54 -22.29 2.83
CA ASP A 359 -7.07 -23.58 2.46
C ASP A 359 -7.80 -24.27 3.62
N GLU A 360 -7.22 -24.21 4.82
CA GLU A 360 -7.79 -24.88 5.99
C GLU A 360 -9.01 -24.16 6.55
N GLN A 361 -8.98 -22.83 6.62
CA GLN A 361 -9.98 -22.08 7.35
C GLN A 361 -11.05 -21.44 6.48
N VAL A 362 -10.74 -21.20 5.21
CA VAL A 362 -11.65 -20.52 4.30
C VAL A 362 -12.27 -21.52 3.30
N SER A 363 -11.45 -22.34 2.65
CA SER A 363 -11.92 -23.26 1.61
C SER A 363 -12.74 -24.43 2.18
N LYS A 364 -12.38 -24.99 3.33
CA LYS A 364 -13.14 -26.09 3.98
C LYS A 364 -14.54 -25.68 4.43
N ARG A 365 -14.76 -24.41 4.79
CA ARG A 365 -16.10 -23.90 5.11
C ARG A 365 -17.03 -23.83 3.89
N LYS A 366 -16.48 -23.80 2.67
CA LYS A 366 -17.26 -23.87 1.43
C LYS A 366 -17.85 -25.26 1.19
N ALA A 367 -17.17 -26.31 1.63
CA ALA A 367 -17.60 -27.69 1.50
C ALA A 367 -18.61 -28.14 2.56
N ALA A 368 -18.75 -27.38 3.66
CA ALA A 368 -19.63 -27.70 4.79
C ALA A 368 -20.99 -26.98 4.77
N LYS A 369 -21.23 -26.13 3.77
CA LYS A 369 -22.52 -25.44 3.49
C LYS A 369 -23.13 -25.96 2.20
#